data_32dddd038a4a5cd37c17a5c3e659c718
#
_entry.id   32dddd038a4a5cd37c17a5c3e659c718
#
_cell.length_a   1.000
_cell.length_b   1.000
_cell.length_c   1.000
_cell.angle_alpha   90.00
_cell.angle_beta   90.00
_cell.angle_gamma   90.00
#
_symmetry.space_group_name_H-M   'P 1'
#
loop_
_entity.id
_entity.type
_entity.pdbx_description
1 polymer ?
#
loop_
_entity_poly.entity_id
_entity_poly.type
_entity_poly.pdbx_seq_one_letter_code
_entity_poly.pdbx_strand_id
1 'polypeptide(L)'
;MSQKNTEQPVPSAQALTPLPGRRALLASALAAVGGFALGWLAPRQRGAELPAGTADLGAADLGAADLGALYHQWSKPGHGPALGAAPDWGRQPPRTKTYPAVARIPLPDPSGWQALSLEQTIAARRSVRNYTTQSLTLDDLSRLLHAAQGLTEPRRGFRAAPSAGALYPIELYPLVRDVTGLEPGLYHYAAQEHALELVQAGDFRTGVMQAGLGQSVLGQAAVCFVLSAIFQRTRFKYHERAYRYVLLEAGHVGQNLCLAATGLGLGACTVGAFDDDDLNELLGLDGQEEAALYIIAVGNRTS
;
A
#
# COMPACT_ATOMS: atom_id res chain seq x y z
N MET A 1 -71.32 -10.23 15.57
CA MET A 1 -70.32 -11.12 14.97
C MET A 1 -68.96 -10.64 15.49
N SER A 2 -68.46 -11.36 16.50
CA SER A 2 -67.24 -10.96 17.25
C SER A 2 -66.06 -11.76 16.69
N GLN A 3 -65.05 -11.09 16.17
CA GLN A 3 -63.80 -11.74 15.77
C GLN A 3 -62.88 -11.82 16.97
N LYS A 4 -62.53 -13.04 17.33
CA LYS A 4 -61.52 -13.38 18.34
C LYS A 4 -60.12 -13.16 17.75
N ASN A 5 -59.35 -12.23 18.34
CA ASN A 5 -57.91 -12.16 18.15
C ASN A 5 -57.24 -13.36 18.85
N THR A 6 -56.52 -14.15 18.09
CA THR A 6 -55.63 -15.20 18.58
C THR A 6 -54.23 -14.60 18.73
N GLU A 7 -53.83 -14.32 19.98
CA GLU A 7 -52.43 -13.99 20.31
C GLU A 7 -51.58 -15.25 20.15
N GLN A 8 -50.47 -15.11 19.37
CA GLN A 8 -49.42 -16.12 19.31
C GLN A 8 -48.45 -15.91 20.49
N PRO A 9 -47.95 -16.96 21.11
CA PRO A 9 -47.04 -16.84 22.23
C PRO A 9 -45.63 -16.43 21.78
N VAL A 10 -45.04 -15.47 22.50
CA VAL A 10 -43.65 -15.01 22.39
C VAL A 10 -42.71 -16.13 22.81
N PRO A 11 -41.64 -16.45 22.04
CA PRO A 11 -40.68 -17.47 22.44
C PRO A 11 -39.88 -17.01 23.66
N SER A 12 -39.75 -17.88 24.65
CA SER A 12 -39.02 -17.69 25.90
C SER A 12 -37.54 -17.42 25.63
N ALA A 13 -36.99 -16.41 26.32
CA ALA A 13 -35.57 -16.07 26.32
C ALA A 13 -34.71 -17.28 26.74
N GLN A 14 -33.86 -17.75 25.83
CA GLN A 14 -32.79 -18.70 26.18
C GLN A 14 -31.80 -18.01 27.07
N ALA A 15 -31.49 -18.61 28.20
CA ALA A 15 -30.52 -18.17 29.16
C ALA A 15 -29.13 -18.09 28.51
N LEU A 16 -28.55 -16.88 28.45
CA LEU A 16 -27.18 -16.64 28.04
C LEU A 16 -26.25 -17.30 29.06
N THR A 17 -25.41 -18.23 28.60
CA THR A 17 -24.29 -18.77 29.38
C THR A 17 -23.33 -17.64 29.75
N PRO A 18 -22.84 -17.55 30.98
CA PRO A 18 -21.92 -16.51 31.40
C PRO A 18 -20.60 -16.64 30.66
N LEU A 19 -20.11 -15.53 30.08
CA LEU A 19 -18.80 -15.42 29.45
C LEU A 19 -17.68 -15.73 30.48
N PRO A 20 -16.62 -16.44 30.08
CA PRO A 20 -15.52 -16.75 30.99
C PRO A 20 -14.84 -15.47 31.46
N GLY A 21 -14.54 -15.41 32.75
CA GLY A 21 -13.98 -14.24 33.41
C GLY A 21 -12.61 -13.84 32.81
N ARG A 22 -12.25 -12.55 32.95
CA ARG A 22 -11.02 -11.91 32.42
C ARG A 22 -9.73 -12.72 32.62
N ARG A 23 -9.63 -13.54 33.66
CA ARG A 23 -8.48 -14.42 33.91
C ARG A 23 -8.35 -15.59 32.92
N ALA A 24 -9.49 -16.13 32.45
CA ALA A 24 -9.49 -17.20 31.46
C ALA A 24 -9.12 -16.68 30.06
N LEU A 25 -9.53 -15.46 29.70
CA LEU A 25 -9.14 -14.81 28.45
C LEU A 25 -7.63 -14.47 28.40
N LEU A 26 -7.03 -14.07 29.53
CA LEU A 26 -5.58 -13.83 29.60
C LEU A 26 -4.77 -15.13 29.49
N ALA A 27 -5.24 -16.23 30.08
CA ALA A 27 -4.57 -17.52 29.95
C ALA A 27 -4.64 -18.08 28.52
N SER A 28 -5.76 -17.88 27.82
CA SER A 28 -5.92 -18.30 26.42
C SER A 28 -5.10 -17.44 25.47
N ALA A 29 -4.95 -16.13 25.75
CA ALA A 29 -4.11 -15.23 24.96
C ALA A 29 -2.61 -15.56 25.13
N LEU A 30 -2.17 -15.92 26.34
CA LEU A 30 -0.79 -16.35 26.59
C LEU A 30 -0.48 -17.71 25.96
N ALA A 31 -1.42 -18.65 25.95
CA ALA A 31 -1.25 -19.95 25.28
C ALA A 31 -1.20 -19.80 23.76
N ALA A 32 -1.98 -18.88 23.16
CA ALA A 32 -1.93 -18.60 21.72
C ALA A 32 -0.61 -17.94 21.31
N VAL A 33 -0.07 -17.01 22.14
CA VAL A 33 1.23 -16.36 21.89
C VAL A 33 2.39 -17.35 22.13
N GLY A 34 2.30 -18.21 23.15
CA GLY A 34 3.32 -19.24 23.41
C GLY A 34 3.33 -20.36 22.37
N GLY A 35 2.17 -20.79 21.86
CA GLY A 35 2.07 -21.80 20.82
C GLY A 35 2.59 -21.32 19.46
N PHE A 36 2.41 -20.04 19.13
CA PHE A 36 2.98 -19.44 17.92
C PHE A 36 4.50 -19.26 18.02
N ALA A 37 5.05 -18.98 19.21
CA ALA A 37 6.48 -18.81 19.42
C ALA A 37 7.25 -20.16 19.42
N LEU A 38 6.67 -21.23 19.94
CA LEU A 38 7.33 -22.54 20.00
C LEU A 38 7.30 -23.31 18.68
N GLY A 39 6.32 -23.09 17.82
CA GLY A 39 6.31 -23.65 16.45
C GLY A 39 7.35 -23.04 15.52
N TRP A 40 7.91 -21.87 15.89
CA TRP A 40 8.91 -21.13 15.10
C TRP A 40 10.36 -21.39 15.57
N LEU A 41 10.56 -22.05 16.72
CA LEU A 41 11.86 -22.21 17.36
C LEU A 41 12.60 -23.51 17.00
N ALA A 42 12.07 -24.35 16.13
CA ALA A 42 12.82 -25.45 15.59
C ALA A 42 13.46 -25.06 14.25
N PRO A 43 14.78 -24.77 14.18
CA PRO A 43 15.43 -24.57 12.91
C PRO A 43 15.45 -25.93 12.19
N ARG A 44 14.56 -26.11 11.22
CA ARG A 44 14.81 -27.08 10.17
C ARG A 44 15.98 -26.55 9.35
N GLN A 45 17.21 -26.83 9.81
CA GLN A 45 18.40 -26.69 9.00
C GLN A 45 18.32 -27.70 7.84
N ARG A 46 17.56 -27.35 6.82
CA ARG A 46 17.88 -27.84 5.49
C ARG A 46 18.86 -26.82 4.95
N GLY A 47 20.12 -27.26 4.78
CA GLY A 47 21.14 -26.44 4.13
C GLY A 47 20.53 -25.88 2.86
N ALA A 48 20.47 -24.53 2.76
CA ALA A 48 20.03 -23.84 1.56
C ALA A 48 21.16 -24.02 0.54
N GLU A 49 21.18 -25.15 -0.16
CA GLU A 49 21.88 -25.21 -1.43
C GLU A 49 21.12 -24.27 -2.37
N LEU A 50 21.81 -23.24 -2.85
CA LEU A 50 21.36 -22.49 -4.01
C LEU A 50 21.00 -23.48 -5.10
N PRO A 51 19.92 -23.29 -5.87
CA PRO A 51 19.66 -24.09 -7.04
C PRO A 51 20.94 -24.18 -7.86
N ALA A 52 21.31 -25.40 -8.28
CA ALA A 52 22.53 -25.61 -9.02
C ALA A 52 22.62 -24.61 -10.18
N GLY A 53 23.69 -23.80 -10.22
CA GLY A 53 23.89 -22.75 -11.21
C GLY A 53 23.75 -21.30 -10.71
N THR A 54 23.44 -21.04 -9.43
CA THR A 54 23.27 -19.63 -8.95
C THR A 54 24.51 -19.07 -8.23
N ALA A 55 25.51 -19.88 -7.93
CA ALA A 55 26.70 -19.44 -7.19
C ALA A 55 27.64 -18.51 -8.01
N ASP A 56 27.52 -18.50 -9.35
CA ASP A 56 28.36 -17.71 -10.27
C ASP A 56 27.56 -17.12 -11.45
N LEU A 57 26.36 -16.56 -11.21
CA LEU A 57 25.61 -15.90 -12.28
C LEU A 57 26.32 -14.60 -12.69
N GLY A 58 27.16 -14.68 -13.73
CA GLY A 58 27.60 -13.49 -14.47
C GLY A 58 26.43 -12.83 -15.19
N ALA A 59 26.58 -11.56 -15.57
CA ALA A 59 25.51 -10.79 -16.27
C ALA A 59 24.94 -11.49 -17.50
N ALA A 60 25.75 -12.33 -18.20
CA ALA A 60 25.31 -13.13 -19.36
C ALA A 60 24.41 -14.30 -18.97
N ASP A 61 24.58 -14.86 -17.79
CA ASP A 61 23.80 -16.00 -17.30
C ASP A 61 22.43 -15.55 -16.75
N LEU A 62 22.32 -14.30 -16.28
CA LEU A 62 21.05 -13.71 -15.83
C LEU A 62 20.03 -13.60 -16.98
N GLY A 63 20.48 -13.37 -18.21
CA GLY A 63 19.60 -13.29 -19.38
C GLY A 63 18.96 -14.62 -19.77
N ALA A 64 19.53 -15.77 -19.36
CA ALA A 64 19.00 -17.10 -19.62
C ALA A 64 18.26 -17.71 -18.40
N ALA A 65 18.39 -17.10 -17.22
CA ALA A 65 17.78 -17.59 -15.99
C ALA A 65 16.29 -17.20 -15.90
N ASP A 66 15.42 -18.11 -15.47
CA ASP A 66 14.07 -17.79 -15.02
C ASP A 66 14.13 -17.12 -13.63
N LEU A 67 14.41 -15.80 -13.64
CA LEU A 67 14.53 -14.99 -12.42
C LEU A 67 13.27 -15.03 -11.57
N GLY A 68 12.09 -15.13 -12.20
CA GLY A 68 10.82 -15.25 -11.48
C GLY A 68 10.72 -16.54 -10.71
N ALA A 69 11.05 -17.66 -11.35
CA ALA A 69 11.09 -18.97 -10.70
C ALA A 69 12.17 -19.02 -9.61
N LEU A 70 13.35 -18.46 -9.89
CA LEU A 70 14.44 -18.35 -8.93
C LEU A 70 14.00 -17.55 -7.69
N TYR A 71 13.44 -16.35 -7.87
CA TYR A 71 12.93 -15.55 -6.76
C TYR A 71 11.82 -16.27 -5.99
N HIS A 72 10.90 -16.95 -6.71
CA HIS A 72 9.84 -17.73 -6.07
C HIS A 72 10.41 -18.82 -5.17
N GLN A 73 11.39 -19.58 -5.64
CA GLN A 73 12.05 -20.63 -4.85
C GLN A 73 12.85 -20.04 -3.69
N TRP A 74 13.70 -19.04 -3.98
CA TRP A 74 14.57 -18.40 -3.00
C TRP A 74 13.81 -17.73 -1.85
N SER A 75 12.66 -17.15 -2.14
CA SER A 75 11.82 -16.49 -1.15
C SER A 75 10.96 -17.43 -0.30
N LYS A 76 11.06 -18.76 -0.49
CA LYS A 76 10.38 -19.76 0.36
C LYS A 76 11.10 -19.93 1.70
N PRO A 77 10.36 -20.23 2.79
CA PRO A 77 10.97 -20.59 4.06
C PRO A 77 11.93 -21.76 3.90
N GLY A 78 13.15 -21.62 4.40
CA GLY A 78 14.18 -22.67 4.38
C GLY A 78 14.98 -22.80 3.08
N HIS A 79 14.80 -21.93 2.09
CA HIS A 79 15.54 -21.93 0.83
C HIS A 79 16.46 -20.71 0.67
N GLY A 80 16.13 -19.57 1.24
CA GLY A 80 16.96 -18.36 1.23
C GLY A 80 17.53 -18.05 2.60
N PRO A 81 18.39 -17.02 2.71
CA PRO A 81 18.91 -16.60 4.01
C PRO A 81 17.75 -16.26 4.94
N ALA A 82 17.56 -17.16 5.87
CA ALA A 82 16.92 -17.01 7.16
C ALA A 82 15.57 -16.28 7.23
N LEU A 83 14.49 -16.88 6.73
CA LEU A 83 13.22 -16.73 7.42
C LEU A 83 13.38 -17.33 8.82
N GLY A 84 13.38 -16.50 9.85
CA GLY A 84 13.57 -16.90 11.24
C GLY A 84 14.90 -16.48 11.84
N ALA A 85 15.81 -15.84 11.09
CA ALA A 85 16.92 -15.12 11.69
C ALA A 85 16.40 -13.94 12.52
N ALA A 86 17.13 -13.58 13.56
CA ALA A 86 16.82 -12.41 14.36
C ALA A 86 16.81 -11.15 13.46
N PRO A 87 15.85 -10.22 13.68
CA PRO A 87 15.86 -8.94 12.98
C PRO A 87 17.17 -8.19 13.18
N ASP A 88 17.70 -7.60 12.12
CA ASP A 88 18.87 -6.71 12.19
C ASP A 88 18.43 -5.30 12.62
N TRP A 89 18.21 -5.14 13.90
CA TRP A 89 17.74 -3.87 14.48
C TRP A 89 18.70 -2.69 14.24
N GLY A 90 19.99 -2.97 14.04
CA GLY A 90 20.98 -1.94 13.72
C GLY A 90 20.80 -1.32 12.32
N ARG A 91 20.06 -2.00 11.44
CA ARG A 91 19.77 -1.56 10.08
C ARG A 91 18.32 -1.10 9.87
N GLN A 92 17.55 -0.94 10.95
CA GLN A 92 16.18 -0.42 10.86
C GLN A 92 16.19 1.07 10.49
N PRO A 93 15.68 1.47 9.33
CA PRO A 93 15.60 2.88 8.96
C PRO A 93 14.43 3.57 9.69
N PRO A 94 14.35 4.92 9.63
CA PRO A 94 13.21 5.66 10.14
C PRO A 94 11.88 5.15 9.56
N ARG A 95 10.85 5.10 10.41
CA ARG A 95 9.51 4.63 10.00
C ARG A 95 8.79 5.58 9.06
N THR A 96 9.19 6.84 9.07
CA THR A 96 8.60 7.91 8.23
C THR A 96 9.70 8.60 7.47
N LYS A 97 9.45 8.88 6.20
CA LYS A 97 10.26 9.80 5.40
C LYS A 97 9.73 11.21 5.61
N THR A 98 10.61 12.18 5.63
CA THR A 98 10.25 13.59 5.78
C THR A 98 11.16 14.45 4.91
N TYR A 99 10.63 15.57 4.48
CA TYR A 99 11.35 16.61 3.75
C TYR A 99 11.43 17.88 4.63
N PRO A 100 12.37 17.97 5.58
CA PRO A 100 12.38 19.00 6.62
C PRO A 100 12.56 20.44 6.08
N ALA A 101 13.13 20.57 4.88
CA ALA A 101 13.39 21.88 4.25
C ALA A 101 12.20 22.45 3.47
N VAL A 102 11.10 21.69 3.33
CA VAL A 102 9.94 22.13 2.55
C VAL A 102 8.74 22.44 3.45
N ALA A 103 7.90 23.38 2.99
CA ALA A 103 6.67 23.72 3.69
C ALA A 103 5.66 22.56 3.59
N ARG A 104 4.96 22.30 4.68
CA ARG A 104 3.86 21.33 4.71
C ARG A 104 2.55 22.04 4.41
N ILE A 105 1.77 21.41 3.54
CA ILE A 105 0.42 21.86 3.18
C ILE A 105 -0.56 20.89 3.87
N PRO A 106 -1.27 21.34 4.93
CA PRO A 106 -2.26 20.49 5.58
C PRO A 106 -3.36 20.08 4.61
N LEU A 107 -3.78 18.83 4.67
CA LEU A 107 -4.91 18.34 3.90
C LEU A 107 -6.20 18.48 4.71
N PRO A 108 -7.37 18.67 4.03
CA PRO A 108 -8.68 18.64 4.68
C PRO A 108 -8.91 17.32 5.43
N ASP A 109 -9.79 17.37 6.45
CA ASP A 109 -10.23 16.18 7.18
C ASP A 109 -10.86 15.18 6.18
N PRO A 110 -10.31 13.95 6.07
CA PRO A 110 -10.81 12.95 5.14
C PRO A 110 -12.11 12.28 5.60
N SER A 111 -12.62 12.59 6.78
CA SER A 111 -13.83 11.97 7.33
C SER A 111 -15.12 12.47 6.69
N GLY A 112 -16.23 11.79 6.94
CA GLY A 112 -17.58 12.26 6.62
C GLY A 112 -17.95 12.31 5.14
N TRP A 113 -17.15 11.76 4.24
CA TRP A 113 -17.49 11.72 2.82
C TRP A 113 -18.57 10.68 2.51
N GLN A 114 -19.49 11.06 1.64
CA GLN A 114 -20.49 10.15 1.10
C GLN A 114 -19.91 9.49 -0.16
N ALA A 115 -19.86 8.18 -0.16
CA ALA A 115 -19.40 7.38 -1.27
C ALA A 115 -20.40 6.26 -1.56
N LEU A 116 -20.22 5.58 -2.68
CA LEU A 116 -20.89 4.31 -2.93
C LEU A 116 -20.59 3.31 -1.79
N SER A 117 -21.49 2.40 -1.52
CA SER A 117 -21.18 1.29 -0.61
C SER A 117 -19.96 0.51 -1.10
N LEU A 118 -19.26 -0.18 -0.22
CA LEU A 118 -18.10 -1.01 -0.60
C LEU A 118 -18.47 -2.00 -1.71
N GLU A 119 -19.63 -2.64 -1.61
CA GLU A 119 -20.13 -3.60 -2.59
C GLU A 119 -20.33 -2.94 -3.96
N GLN A 120 -21.01 -1.80 -3.99
CA GLN A 120 -21.20 -1.02 -5.22
C GLN A 120 -19.88 -0.55 -5.82
N THR A 121 -18.97 -0.09 -4.98
CA THR A 121 -17.64 0.38 -5.40
C THR A 121 -16.83 -0.75 -6.04
N ILE A 122 -16.80 -1.93 -5.42
CA ILE A 122 -16.12 -3.11 -5.98
C ILE A 122 -16.76 -3.50 -7.33
N ALA A 123 -18.09 -3.51 -7.41
CA ALA A 123 -18.79 -3.86 -8.64
C ALA A 123 -18.58 -2.84 -9.78
N ALA A 124 -18.45 -1.55 -9.43
CA ALA A 124 -18.30 -0.46 -10.40
C ALA A 124 -16.84 -0.20 -10.82
N ARG A 125 -15.84 -0.59 -10.00
CA ARG A 125 -14.43 -0.30 -10.27
C ARG A 125 -13.98 -0.85 -11.64
N ARG A 126 -13.45 0.03 -12.47
CA ARG A 126 -12.83 -0.29 -13.77
C ARG A 126 -11.56 0.55 -13.95
N SER A 127 -10.64 0.06 -14.78
CA SER A 127 -9.49 0.87 -15.21
C SER A 127 -9.96 1.90 -16.23
N VAL A 128 -10.06 3.16 -15.80
CA VAL A 128 -10.45 4.31 -16.64
C VAL A 128 -9.20 4.96 -17.17
N ARG A 129 -9.12 5.17 -18.48
CA ARG A 129 -7.94 5.71 -19.17
C ARG A 129 -8.19 7.03 -19.89
N ASN A 130 -9.42 7.51 -19.87
CA ASN A 130 -9.81 8.78 -20.45
C ASN A 130 -10.39 9.66 -19.36
N TYR A 131 -9.83 10.84 -19.22
CA TYR A 131 -10.23 11.81 -18.21
C TYR A 131 -10.72 13.10 -18.87
N THR A 132 -11.58 13.83 -18.15
CA THR A 132 -11.97 15.19 -18.52
C THR A 132 -10.88 16.17 -18.08
N THR A 133 -11.02 17.43 -18.48
CA THR A 133 -10.15 18.53 -18.03
C THR A 133 -10.60 19.14 -16.70
N GLN A 134 -11.59 18.58 -16.03
CA GLN A 134 -12.04 19.06 -14.74
C GLN A 134 -11.00 18.74 -13.66
N SER A 135 -10.65 19.77 -12.87
CA SER A 135 -9.73 19.61 -11.74
C SER A 135 -10.31 18.70 -10.66
N LEU A 136 -9.47 17.98 -9.93
CA LEU A 136 -9.86 17.38 -8.67
C LEU A 136 -9.96 18.47 -7.58
N THR A 137 -10.77 18.21 -6.57
CA THR A 137 -10.77 19.05 -5.37
C THR A 137 -9.65 18.63 -4.40
N LEU A 138 -9.25 19.53 -3.51
CA LEU A 138 -8.30 19.19 -2.44
C LEU A 138 -8.88 18.15 -1.47
N ASP A 139 -10.22 18.17 -1.27
CA ASP A 139 -10.94 17.16 -0.50
C ASP A 139 -10.84 15.77 -1.14
N ASP A 140 -11.00 15.67 -2.47
CA ASP A 140 -10.83 14.39 -3.17
C ASP A 140 -9.41 13.86 -3.01
N LEU A 141 -8.40 14.73 -3.18
CA LEU A 141 -7.00 14.35 -2.99
C LEU A 141 -6.73 13.87 -1.56
N SER A 142 -7.26 14.60 -0.56
CA SER A 142 -7.16 14.23 0.86
C SER A 142 -7.72 12.82 1.12
N ARG A 143 -8.92 12.54 0.63
CA ARG A 143 -9.61 11.25 0.79
C ARG A 143 -8.87 10.12 0.10
N LEU A 144 -8.37 10.35 -1.12
CA LEU A 144 -7.57 9.39 -1.87
C LEU A 144 -6.29 9.01 -1.11
N LEU A 145 -5.55 9.99 -0.62
CA LEU A 145 -4.32 9.77 0.14
C LEU A 145 -4.58 9.06 1.47
N HIS A 146 -5.63 9.47 2.18
CA HIS A 146 -6.00 8.82 3.43
C HIS A 146 -6.44 7.37 3.21
N ALA A 147 -7.26 7.09 2.19
CA ALA A 147 -7.67 5.73 1.85
C ALA A 147 -6.48 4.85 1.47
N ALA A 148 -5.46 5.42 0.84
CA ALA A 148 -4.24 4.71 0.45
C ALA A 148 -3.38 4.34 1.67
N GLN A 149 -2.95 5.37 2.44
CA GLN A 149 -1.90 5.25 3.47
C GLN A 149 -2.17 6.09 4.73
N GLY A 150 -3.37 6.68 4.87
CA GLY A 150 -3.71 7.48 6.05
C GLY A 150 -3.70 6.69 7.34
N LEU A 151 -3.45 7.36 8.46
CA LEU A 151 -3.51 6.76 9.79
C LEU A 151 -4.96 6.50 10.19
N THR A 152 -5.29 5.24 10.40
CA THR A 152 -6.60 4.79 10.87
C THR A 152 -6.62 4.51 12.38
N GLU A 153 -5.46 4.27 12.97
CA GLU A 153 -5.28 4.15 14.42
C GLU A 153 -3.99 4.89 14.85
N PRO A 154 -4.05 6.21 15.06
CA PRO A 154 -2.86 7.03 15.32
C PRO A 154 -2.03 6.58 16.52
N ARG A 155 -2.68 6.09 17.60
CA ARG A 155 -1.96 5.62 18.81
C ARG A 155 -1.02 4.45 18.55
N ARG A 156 -1.32 3.61 17.56
CA ARG A 156 -0.51 2.46 17.15
C ARG A 156 0.28 2.73 15.88
N GLY A 157 0.01 3.82 15.18
CA GLY A 157 0.57 4.16 13.88
C GLY A 157 0.07 3.23 12.77
N PHE A 158 -1.15 2.65 12.92
CA PHE A 158 -1.71 1.79 11.88
C PHE A 158 -2.32 2.61 10.77
N ARG A 159 -2.10 2.16 9.53
CA ARG A 159 -2.53 2.82 8.31
C ARG A 159 -3.68 2.05 7.63
N ALA A 160 -4.30 2.68 6.63
CA ALA A 160 -5.43 2.11 5.90
C ALA A 160 -5.07 0.81 5.17
N ALA A 161 -3.88 0.72 4.57
CA ALA A 161 -3.40 -0.51 3.96
C ALA A 161 -2.70 -1.40 5.00
N PRO A 162 -2.88 -2.74 4.94
CA PRO A 162 -2.14 -3.66 5.79
C PRO A 162 -0.67 -3.72 5.38
N SER A 163 0.23 -3.80 6.37
CA SER A 163 1.66 -3.90 6.16
C SER A 163 2.26 -5.04 6.97
N ALA A 164 3.20 -5.77 6.39
CA ALA A 164 3.89 -6.85 7.07
C ALA A 164 4.65 -6.31 8.30
N GLY A 165 4.23 -6.75 9.50
CA GLY A 165 4.81 -6.29 10.76
C GLY A 165 4.56 -4.82 11.08
N ALA A 166 3.61 -4.17 10.42
CA ALA A 166 3.32 -2.73 10.50
C ALA A 166 4.57 -1.86 10.25
N LEU A 167 5.36 -2.23 9.23
CA LEU A 167 6.63 -1.58 8.90
C LEU A 167 6.49 -0.47 7.86
N TYR A 168 5.41 -0.50 7.05
CA TYR A 168 5.02 0.54 6.09
C TYR A 168 6.16 1.02 5.19
N PRO A 169 6.74 0.14 4.35
CA PRO A 169 7.81 0.50 3.42
C PRO A 169 7.37 1.44 2.31
N ILE A 170 6.07 1.47 1.99
CA ILE A 170 5.54 2.23 0.85
C ILE A 170 5.44 3.71 1.19
N GLU A 171 6.04 4.54 0.33
CA GLU A 171 5.85 6.00 0.28
C GLU A 171 4.95 6.37 -0.89
N LEU A 172 4.30 7.52 -0.80
CA LEU A 172 3.32 7.97 -1.78
C LEU A 172 3.69 9.35 -2.31
N TYR A 173 3.92 9.41 -3.61
CA TYR A 173 4.29 10.63 -4.33
C TYR A 173 3.20 11.05 -5.32
N PRO A 174 2.31 11.99 -4.95
CA PRO A 174 1.42 12.62 -5.91
C PRO A 174 2.18 13.53 -6.88
N LEU A 175 2.17 13.21 -8.17
CA LEU A 175 2.49 14.15 -9.26
C LEU A 175 1.21 14.89 -9.59
N VAL A 176 1.05 16.07 -9.03
CA VAL A 176 -0.13 16.91 -9.16
C VAL A 176 -0.03 17.73 -10.43
N ARG A 177 -1.02 17.59 -11.32
CA ARG A 177 -1.20 18.44 -12.47
C ARG A 177 -2.34 19.44 -12.25
N ASP A 178 -3.46 18.96 -11.74
CA ASP A 178 -4.70 19.74 -11.75
C ASP A 178 -5.58 19.41 -10.54
N VAL A 179 -5.28 20.08 -9.43
CA VAL A 179 -6.05 20.04 -8.18
C VAL A 179 -6.34 21.47 -7.75
N THR A 180 -7.61 21.79 -7.54
CA THR A 180 -8.03 23.13 -7.15
C THR A 180 -7.36 23.59 -5.86
N GLY A 181 -6.69 24.73 -5.91
CA GLY A 181 -5.99 25.31 -4.76
C GLY A 181 -4.62 24.74 -4.48
N LEU A 182 -4.08 23.90 -5.36
CA LEU A 182 -2.75 23.33 -5.25
C LEU A 182 -1.92 23.61 -6.50
N GLU A 183 -0.68 24.02 -6.35
CA GLU A 183 0.23 24.23 -7.48
C GLU A 183 0.61 22.88 -8.14
N PRO A 184 0.78 22.85 -9.47
CA PRO A 184 1.36 21.68 -10.13
C PRO A 184 2.74 21.36 -9.56
N GLY A 185 3.00 20.08 -9.28
CA GLY A 185 4.27 19.68 -8.68
C GLY A 185 4.36 18.20 -8.29
N LEU A 186 5.55 17.83 -7.89
CA LEU A 186 5.85 16.59 -7.20
C LEU A 186 5.68 16.82 -5.69
N TYR A 187 4.82 16.07 -5.08
CA TYR A 187 4.58 16.10 -3.64
C TYR A 187 4.94 14.76 -3.00
N HIS A 188 5.25 14.79 -1.71
CA HIS A 188 5.32 13.62 -0.86
C HIS A 188 4.17 13.66 0.16
N TYR A 189 3.54 12.54 0.43
CA TYR A 189 2.47 12.44 1.41
C TYR A 189 3.02 12.11 2.81
N ALA A 190 3.07 13.11 3.67
CA ALA A 190 3.40 12.97 5.09
C ALA A 190 2.20 12.37 5.84
N ALA A 191 2.11 11.04 5.89
CA ALA A 191 0.94 10.34 6.40
C ALA A 191 0.67 10.57 7.91
N GLN A 192 1.72 10.84 8.71
CA GLN A 192 1.59 11.09 10.14
C GLN A 192 0.85 12.40 10.42
N GLU A 193 1.12 13.40 9.63
CA GLU A 193 0.58 14.75 9.77
C GLU A 193 -0.64 14.99 8.87
N HIS A 194 -0.98 14.02 8.02
CA HIS A 194 -1.98 14.15 6.96
C HIS A 194 -1.76 15.42 6.15
N ALA A 195 -0.58 15.55 5.57
CA ALA A 195 -0.14 16.75 4.87
C ALA A 195 0.64 16.39 3.59
N LEU A 196 0.78 17.37 2.70
CA LEU A 196 1.66 17.29 1.54
C LEU A 196 2.93 18.08 1.79
N GLU A 197 4.06 17.54 1.34
CA GLU A 197 5.36 18.19 1.29
C GLU A 197 5.68 18.44 -0.19
N LEU A 198 5.79 19.71 -0.62
CA LEU A 198 6.13 20.07 -2.00
C LEU A 198 7.61 19.81 -2.25
N VAL A 199 7.94 18.68 -2.84
CA VAL A 199 9.32 18.28 -3.13
C VAL A 199 9.88 19.12 -4.29
N GLN A 200 9.10 19.30 -5.34
CA GLN A 200 9.49 20.08 -6.51
C GLN A 200 8.26 20.67 -7.21
N ALA A 201 8.25 21.98 -7.42
CA ALA A 201 7.22 22.66 -8.22
C ALA A 201 7.47 22.43 -9.73
N GLY A 202 6.38 22.36 -10.49
CA GLY A 202 6.45 22.27 -11.96
C GLY A 202 5.46 21.27 -12.55
N ASP A 203 5.45 21.20 -13.87
CA ASP A 203 4.61 20.29 -14.63
C ASP A 203 5.36 19.01 -15.00
N PHE A 204 4.96 17.90 -14.40
CA PHE A 204 5.57 16.59 -14.57
C PHE A 204 4.95 15.72 -15.67
N ARG A 205 3.95 16.22 -16.42
CA ARG A 205 3.22 15.45 -17.44
C ARG A 205 4.11 14.78 -18.47
N THR A 206 5.02 15.56 -19.03
CA THR A 206 5.93 15.03 -20.07
C THR A 206 6.87 13.97 -19.49
N GLY A 207 7.46 14.24 -18.32
CA GLY A 207 8.36 13.30 -17.67
C GLY A 207 7.67 11.98 -17.28
N VAL A 208 6.49 12.04 -16.64
CA VAL A 208 5.78 10.81 -16.25
C VAL A 208 5.25 10.02 -17.44
N MET A 209 4.90 10.69 -18.56
CA MET A 209 4.55 10.01 -19.80
C MET A 209 5.75 9.33 -20.43
N GLN A 210 6.92 9.97 -20.48
CA GLN A 210 8.16 9.37 -20.98
C GLN A 210 8.54 8.15 -20.17
N ALA A 211 8.69 8.29 -18.86
CA ALA A 211 8.95 7.18 -17.95
C ALA A 211 7.89 6.08 -18.08
N GLY A 212 6.62 6.44 -18.29
CA GLY A 212 5.51 5.52 -18.49
C GLY A 212 5.38 5.00 -19.94
N LEU A 213 6.47 4.94 -20.70
CA LEU A 213 6.53 4.36 -22.05
C LEU A 213 5.53 5.01 -23.04
N GLY A 214 5.31 6.31 -22.92
CA GLY A 214 4.43 7.07 -23.80
C GLY A 214 2.92 6.89 -23.52
N GLN A 215 2.52 6.30 -22.40
CA GLN A 215 1.11 6.08 -22.09
C GLN A 215 0.38 7.40 -21.82
N SER A 216 -0.53 7.77 -22.72
CA SER A 216 -1.27 9.04 -22.67
C SER A 216 -2.13 9.20 -21.41
N VAL A 217 -2.57 8.12 -20.79
CA VAL A 217 -3.33 8.12 -19.54
C VAL A 217 -2.59 8.87 -18.42
N LEU A 218 -1.27 8.79 -18.38
CA LEU A 218 -0.44 9.47 -17.38
C LEU A 218 -0.43 10.98 -17.58
N GLY A 219 -0.35 11.43 -18.84
CA GLY A 219 -0.39 12.85 -19.18
C GLY A 219 -1.77 13.50 -19.06
N GLN A 220 -2.85 12.71 -19.12
CA GLN A 220 -4.23 13.18 -19.01
C GLN A 220 -4.73 13.20 -17.55
N ALA A 221 -4.13 12.43 -16.66
CA ALA A 221 -4.55 12.34 -15.27
C ALA A 221 -4.43 13.70 -14.57
N ALA A 222 -5.37 14.00 -13.67
CA ALA A 222 -5.25 15.15 -12.80
C ALA A 222 -4.14 14.96 -11.76
N VAL A 223 -3.98 13.72 -11.28
CA VAL A 223 -2.89 13.31 -10.38
C VAL A 223 -2.41 11.92 -10.77
N CYS A 224 -1.09 11.73 -10.86
CA CYS A 224 -0.46 10.42 -10.90
C CYS A 224 0.15 10.13 -9.51
N PHE A 225 -0.39 9.14 -8.82
CA PHE A 225 0.18 8.67 -7.56
C PHE A 225 1.26 7.64 -7.86
N VAL A 226 2.51 7.96 -7.58
CA VAL A 226 3.60 7.00 -7.66
C VAL A 226 3.83 6.39 -6.28
N LEU A 227 3.81 5.07 -6.23
CA LEU A 227 4.16 4.31 -5.05
C LEU A 227 5.63 3.92 -5.16
N SER A 228 6.45 4.34 -4.22
CA SER A 228 7.80 3.83 -4.04
C SER A 228 7.91 2.96 -2.80
N ALA A 229 9.02 2.27 -2.64
CA ALA A 229 9.31 1.52 -1.44
C ALA A 229 10.71 1.78 -0.91
N ILE A 230 10.80 2.05 0.39
CA ILE A 230 12.06 2.00 1.15
C ILE A 230 12.24 0.56 1.63
N PHE A 231 12.94 -0.25 0.84
CA PHE A 231 13.01 -1.71 1.04
C PHE A 231 13.58 -2.09 2.40
N GLN A 232 14.54 -1.35 2.92
CA GLN A 232 15.20 -1.66 4.18
C GLN A 232 14.24 -1.61 5.38
N ARG A 233 13.12 -0.86 5.29
CA ARG A 233 12.07 -0.88 6.33
C ARG A 233 11.45 -2.26 6.56
N THR A 234 11.54 -3.14 5.59
CA THR A 234 11.01 -4.51 5.67
C THR A 234 12.14 -5.54 5.70
N ARG A 235 13.27 -5.28 4.99
CA ARG A 235 14.40 -6.19 4.90
C ARG A 235 15.11 -6.43 6.24
N PHE A 236 15.24 -5.45 7.12
CA PHE A 236 15.89 -5.64 8.41
C PHE A 236 15.23 -6.76 9.24
N LYS A 237 13.93 -7.01 9.02
CA LYS A 237 13.14 -8.01 9.74
C LYS A 237 12.89 -9.29 8.94
N TYR A 238 12.65 -9.16 7.65
CA TYR A 238 12.19 -10.25 6.80
C TYR A 238 13.21 -10.66 5.73
N HIS A 239 14.40 -10.07 5.73
CA HIS A 239 15.50 -10.34 4.81
C HIS A 239 15.01 -10.32 3.35
N GLU A 240 15.44 -11.25 2.50
CA GLU A 240 15.09 -11.24 1.08
C GLU A 240 13.60 -11.50 0.79
N ARG A 241 12.88 -12.13 1.72
CA ARG A 241 11.42 -12.27 1.56
C ARG A 241 10.69 -10.93 1.64
N ALA A 242 11.34 -9.88 2.14
CA ALA A 242 10.78 -8.53 2.21
C ALA A 242 10.24 -8.02 0.88
N TYR A 243 10.93 -8.27 -0.24
CA TYR A 243 10.48 -7.87 -1.57
C TYR A 243 9.06 -8.38 -1.88
N ARG A 244 8.76 -9.63 -1.54
CA ARG A 244 7.41 -10.19 -1.72
C ARG A 244 6.37 -9.42 -0.90
N TYR A 245 6.68 -9.07 0.34
CA TYR A 245 5.75 -8.34 1.20
C TYR A 245 5.56 -6.90 0.75
N VAL A 246 6.63 -6.25 0.29
CA VAL A 246 6.58 -4.89 -0.27
C VAL A 246 5.68 -4.85 -1.50
N LEU A 247 5.84 -5.78 -2.45
CA LEU A 247 5.01 -5.83 -3.67
C LEU A 247 3.54 -6.11 -3.36
N LEU A 248 3.24 -6.99 -2.38
CA LEU A 248 1.87 -7.24 -1.92
C LEU A 248 1.27 -5.99 -1.29
N GLU A 249 2.04 -5.26 -0.47
CA GLU A 249 1.59 -4.02 0.16
C GLU A 249 1.32 -2.92 -0.88
N ALA A 250 2.20 -2.75 -1.87
CA ALA A 250 1.98 -1.81 -2.98
C ALA A 250 0.66 -2.11 -3.71
N GLY A 251 0.34 -3.39 -3.92
CA GLY A 251 -0.94 -3.81 -4.47
C GLY A 251 -2.14 -3.43 -3.58
N HIS A 252 -2.03 -3.57 -2.26
CA HIS A 252 -3.08 -3.16 -1.32
C HIS A 252 -3.32 -1.64 -1.37
N VAL A 253 -2.25 -0.85 -1.33
CA VAL A 253 -2.31 0.62 -1.42
C VAL A 253 -2.93 1.05 -2.74
N GLY A 254 -2.48 0.48 -3.86
CA GLY A 254 -3.01 0.76 -5.19
C GLY A 254 -4.49 0.40 -5.32
N GLN A 255 -4.93 -0.72 -4.75
CA GLN A 255 -6.34 -1.11 -4.76
C GLN A 255 -7.19 -0.15 -3.89
N ASN A 256 -6.70 0.28 -2.74
CA ASN A 256 -7.39 1.26 -1.92
C ASN A 256 -7.61 2.58 -2.67
N LEU A 257 -6.59 3.08 -3.39
CA LEU A 257 -6.71 4.26 -4.27
C LEU A 257 -7.79 4.04 -5.35
N CYS A 258 -7.77 2.90 -6.02
CA CYS A 258 -8.75 2.59 -7.08
C CYS A 258 -10.19 2.54 -6.54
N LEU A 259 -10.39 1.95 -5.36
CA LEU A 259 -11.71 1.89 -4.72
C LEU A 259 -12.16 3.28 -4.25
N ALA A 260 -11.28 4.05 -3.61
CA ALA A 260 -11.59 5.41 -3.18
C ALA A 260 -11.96 6.31 -4.37
N ALA A 261 -11.17 6.28 -5.45
CA ALA A 261 -11.47 7.01 -6.68
C ALA A 261 -12.85 6.61 -7.25
N THR A 262 -13.14 5.31 -7.32
CA THR A 262 -14.45 4.82 -7.80
C THR A 262 -15.58 5.29 -6.89
N GLY A 263 -15.40 5.22 -5.58
CA GLY A 263 -16.38 5.67 -4.59
C GLY A 263 -16.67 7.18 -4.67
N LEU A 264 -15.69 7.97 -5.06
CA LEU A 264 -15.80 9.41 -5.31
C LEU A 264 -16.36 9.76 -6.71
N GLY A 265 -16.66 8.76 -7.54
CA GLY A 265 -17.11 8.98 -8.92
C GLY A 265 -15.97 9.32 -9.89
N LEU A 266 -14.72 9.26 -9.43
CA LEU A 266 -13.53 9.48 -10.24
C LEU A 266 -13.15 8.24 -11.06
N GLY A 267 -12.29 8.43 -12.06
CA GLY A 267 -11.64 7.36 -12.80
C GLY A 267 -10.24 7.10 -12.26
N ALA A 268 -9.84 5.82 -12.20
CA ALA A 268 -8.49 5.43 -11.86
C ALA A 268 -7.95 4.37 -12.82
N CYS A 269 -6.65 4.41 -13.10
CA CYS A 269 -5.95 3.38 -13.87
C CYS A 269 -4.60 3.10 -13.25
N THR A 270 -4.34 1.82 -12.96
CA THR A 270 -3.03 1.37 -12.50
C THR A 270 -2.10 1.11 -13.68
N VAL A 271 -0.85 1.50 -13.55
CA VAL A 271 0.21 1.34 -14.55
C VAL A 271 1.43 0.72 -13.89
N GLY A 272 1.78 -0.50 -14.32
CA GLY A 272 2.98 -1.21 -13.89
C GLY A 272 4.05 -1.31 -14.97
N ALA A 273 3.76 -0.81 -16.19
CA ALA A 273 4.70 -0.79 -17.29
C ALA A 273 5.28 0.64 -17.43
N PHE A 274 6.49 0.82 -16.97
CA PHE A 274 7.27 2.06 -17.05
C PHE A 274 8.76 1.73 -17.06
N ASP A 275 9.59 2.69 -17.41
CA ASP A 275 11.03 2.62 -17.21
C ASP A 275 11.35 3.02 -15.75
N ASP A 276 11.92 2.09 -15.01
CA ASP A 276 12.17 2.24 -13.59
C ASP A 276 13.21 3.34 -13.32
N ASP A 277 14.28 3.41 -14.11
CA ASP A 277 15.36 4.39 -13.93
C ASP A 277 14.86 5.80 -14.23
N ASP A 278 14.14 5.98 -15.34
CA ASP A 278 13.56 7.28 -15.72
C ASP A 278 12.55 7.76 -14.67
N LEU A 279 11.75 6.84 -14.11
CA LEU A 279 10.76 7.20 -13.08
C LEU A 279 11.44 7.53 -11.75
N ASN A 280 12.46 6.79 -11.36
CA ASN A 280 13.25 7.08 -10.16
C ASN A 280 13.97 8.44 -10.28
N GLU A 281 14.57 8.75 -11.43
CA GLU A 281 15.21 10.04 -11.70
C GLU A 281 14.18 11.18 -11.61
N LEU A 282 13.01 11.01 -12.20
CA LEU A 282 11.92 12.00 -12.16
C LEU A 282 11.49 12.34 -10.73
N LEU A 283 11.54 11.36 -9.81
CA LEU A 283 11.18 11.52 -8.41
C LEU A 283 12.36 11.91 -7.52
N GLY A 284 13.58 11.91 -8.03
CA GLY A 284 14.81 12.11 -7.26
C GLY A 284 15.11 10.95 -6.30
N LEU A 285 14.79 9.73 -6.70
CA LEU A 285 15.07 8.49 -5.96
C LEU A 285 16.36 7.84 -6.48
N ASP A 286 17.02 7.04 -5.63
CA ASP A 286 18.27 6.35 -6.00
C ASP A 286 18.06 5.02 -6.75
N GLY A 287 16.81 4.54 -6.80
CA GLY A 287 16.45 3.29 -7.44
C GLY A 287 16.93 2.02 -6.73
N GLN A 288 17.60 2.14 -5.58
CA GLN A 288 18.19 1.02 -4.83
C GLN A 288 17.65 0.92 -3.39
N GLU A 289 17.90 1.94 -2.57
CA GLU A 289 17.35 2.00 -1.21
C GLU A 289 15.87 2.36 -1.24
N GLU A 290 15.49 3.25 -2.16
CA GLU A 290 14.12 3.60 -2.49
C GLU A 290 13.90 3.57 -3.99
N ALA A 291 12.88 2.81 -4.45
CA ALA A 291 12.54 2.73 -5.86
C ALA A 291 11.04 2.79 -6.10
N ALA A 292 10.64 3.35 -7.24
CA ALA A 292 9.27 3.36 -7.72
C ALA A 292 8.81 1.93 -8.06
N LEU A 293 7.55 1.61 -7.74
CA LEU A 293 6.99 0.28 -7.94
C LEU A 293 5.69 0.28 -8.74
N TYR A 294 4.91 1.36 -8.67
CA TYR A 294 3.57 1.38 -9.22
C TYR A 294 3.09 2.80 -9.44
N ILE A 295 2.33 3.04 -10.51
CA ILE A 295 1.68 4.32 -10.78
C ILE A 295 0.16 4.11 -10.78
N ILE A 296 -0.58 5.00 -10.13
CA ILE A 296 -2.03 5.07 -10.22
C ILE A 296 -2.43 6.44 -10.75
N ALA A 297 -2.88 6.48 -12.01
CA ALA A 297 -3.40 7.67 -12.64
C ALA A 297 -4.86 7.90 -12.21
N VAL A 298 -5.20 9.11 -11.77
CA VAL A 298 -6.56 9.48 -11.32
C VAL A 298 -7.00 10.80 -11.96
N GLY A 299 -8.26 10.86 -12.34
CA GLY A 299 -8.89 12.07 -12.89
C GLY A 299 -10.40 11.97 -12.92
N ASN A 300 -11.07 13.06 -13.27
CA ASN A 300 -12.50 13.03 -13.52
C ASN A 300 -12.79 12.23 -14.78
N ARG A 301 -13.61 11.18 -14.67
CA ARG A 301 -13.93 10.28 -15.78
C ARG A 301 -14.84 10.97 -16.79
N THR A 302 -14.64 10.64 -18.06
CA THR A 302 -15.67 10.87 -19.09
C THR A 302 -16.88 9.98 -18.80
N SER A 303 -18.07 10.52 -18.96
CA SER A 303 -19.35 9.78 -18.79
C SER A 303 -19.46 8.62 -19.76
#